data_3131a21ca1398aba7e73249cce0a63ce
#
_entry.id   3131a21ca1398aba7e73249cce0a63ce
#
_cell.length_a   1.000
_cell.length_b   1.000
_cell.length_c   1.000
_cell.angle_alpha   90.00
_cell.angle_beta   90.00
_cell.angle_gamma   90.00
#
_symmetry.space_group_name_H-M   'P 1'
#
loop_
_entity.id
_entity.type
_entity.pdbx_description
1 polymer ?
#
loop_
_entity_poly.entity_id
_entity_poly.type
_entity_poly.pdbx_seq_one_letter_code
_entity_poly.pdbx_strand_id
1 'polypeptide(L)'
;MLERSVKKLDKLVESLMEELNCNTVFTIPVFGGINVLESVVVTWIIMAIIMAGSLVWVHGLRVRKISGKQAALESGFSFLYRFFLDLLGEEGKDYIPYLITVVIYIAIANMIGLLGFKSPTKDLNVTASLAVMSIVLVEAAGIRKKGVKGWIRSFAEPIPIIAPINVLELFIRPLSLCMRLFGNVLGAVVVMALIKYLLPLVVPLPFSGYFDIFDGVIQAYVFVFLTSLYIKEAIE
;
A
#
# COMPACT_ATOMS: atom_id res chain seq x y z
N MET A 1 -22.59 13.37 36.27
CA MET A 1 -21.28 13.43 35.60
C MET A 1 -21.01 12.19 34.73
N LEU A 2 -21.25 10.99 35.28
CA LEU A 2 -21.10 9.70 34.61
C LEU A 2 -21.96 9.60 33.33
N GLU A 3 -23.21 10.00 33.37
CA GLU A 3 -24.15 9.90 32.24
C GLU A 3 -23.72 10.77 31.02
N ARG A 4 -23.13 11.93 31.27
CA ARG A 4 -22.53 12.78 30.23
C ARG A 4 -21.27 12.18 29.63
N SER A 5 -20.48 11.44 30.42
CA SER A 5 -19.27 10.78 29.97
C SER A 5 -19.63 9.54 29.12
N VAL A 6 -20.63 8.76 29.52
CA VAL A 6 -21.13 7.61 28.77
C VAL A 6 -21.68 8.07 27.41
N LYS A 7 -22.54 9.08 27.37
CA LYS A 7 -23.09 9.62 26.13
C LYS A 7 -22.06 10.21 25.17
N LYS A 8 -20.94 10.69 25.72
CA LYS A 8 -19.80 11.15 24.92
C LYS A 8 -18.99 9.99 24.37
N LEU A 9 -18.83 8.92 25.15
CA LEU A 9 -18.14 7.70 24.73
C LEU A 9 -18.92 7.00 23.61
N ASP A 10 -20.24 6.93 23.74
CA ASP A 10 -21.12 6.36 22.73
C ASP A 10 -21.00 7.12 21.39
N LYS A 11 -20.99 8.46 21.43
CA LYS A 11 -20.77 9.28 20.24
C LYS A 11 -19.38 9.08 19.61
N LEU A 12 -18.34 8.88 20.42
CA LEU A 12 -17.00 8.58 19.92
C LEU A 12 -16.97 7.21 19.23
N VAL A 13 -17.57 6.21 19.85
CA VAL A 13 -17.66 4.86 19.28
C VAL A 13 -18.45 4.89 17.99
N GLU A 14 -19.58 5.59 17.94
CA GLU A 14 -20.41 5.74 16.76
C GLU A 14 -19.64 6.44 15.61
N SER A 15 -18.93 7.51 15.89
CA SER A 15 -18.09 8.22 14.89
C SER A 15 -16.92 7.36 14.39
N LEU A 16 -16.30 6.56 15.26
CA LEU A 16 -15.25 5.61 14.87
C LEU A 16 -15.81 4.49 13.98
N MET A 17 -16.96 3.95 14.32
CA MET A 17 -17.63 2.92 13.52
C MET A 17 -18.05 3.46 12.15
N GLU A 18 -18.47 4.71 12.06
CA GLU A 18 -18.82 5.37 10.80
C GLU A 18 -17.58 5.64 9.91
N GLU A 19 -16.46 6.05 10.52
CA GLU A 19 -15.19 6.23 9.77
C GLU A 19 -14.56 4.91 9.30
N LEU A 20 -14.78 3.81 10.03
CA LEU A 20 -14.26 2.48 9.69
C LEU A 20 -15.19 1.71 8.75
N ASN A 21 -16.46 2.08 8.69
CA ASN A 21 -17.44 1.38 7.87
C ASN A 21 -17.32 1.81 6.41
N CYS A 22 -17.01 0.87 5.52
CA CYS A 22 -16.97 1.09 4.09
C CYS A 22 -18.38 0.96 3.52
N ASN A 23 -18.98 2.07 3.07
CA ASN A 23 -20.29 2.07 2.47
C ASN A 23 -20.25 1.39 1.08
N THR A 24 -21.30 0.61 0.76
CA THR A 24 -21.50 0.09 -0.58
C THR A 24 -22.02 1.20 -1.48
N VAL A 25 -21.33 1.46 -2.59
CA VAL A 25 -21.73 2.49 -3.57
C VAL A 25 -22.73 1.92 -4.56
N PHE A 26 -22.45 0.74 -5.10
CA PHE A 26 -23.36 0.01 -5.99
C PHE A 26 -23.08 -1.49 -5.95
N THR A 27 -24.07 -2.27 -6.39
CA THR A 27 -23.95 -3.72 -6.48
C THR A 27 -23.99 -4.15 -7.94
N ILE A 28 -22.96 -4.89 -8.37
CA ILE A 28 -22.93 -5.44 -9.73
C ILE A 28 -23.69 -6.78 -9.70
N PRO A 29 -24.74 -6.96 -10.51
CA PRO A 29 -25.56 -8.18 -10.53
C PRO A 29 -24.85 -9.33 -11.29
N VAL A 30 -23.64 -9.70 -10.86
CA VAL A 30 -22.87 -10.82 -11.42
C VAL A 30 -22.60 -11.81 -10.31
N PHE A 31 -22.83 -13.10 -10.54
CA PHE A 31 -22.58 -14.20 -9.58
C PHE A 31 -23.21 -14.03 -8.18
N GLY A 32 -24.42 -13.47 -8.09
CA GLY A 32 -25.12 -13.31 -6.80
C GLY A 32 -25.03 -11.92 -6.18
N GLY A 33 -24.47 -10.93 -6.90
CA GLY A 33 -24.38 -9.53 -6.46
C GLY A 33 -23.07 -9.24 -5.73
N ILE A 34 -22.12 -8.62 -6.42
CA ILE A 34 -20.86 -8.16 -5.84
C ILE A 34 -21.07 -6.72 -5.37
N ASN A 35 -20.98 -6.48 -4.06
CA ASN A 35 -21.04 -5.15 -3.49
C ASN A 35 -19.72 -4.42 -3.76
N VAL A 36 -19.78 -3.30 -4.50
CA VAL A 36 -18.63 -2.42 -4.72
C VAL A 36 -18.58 -1.40 -3.59
N LEU A 37 -17.54 -1.49 -2.79
CA LEU A 37 -17.29 -0.61 -1.65
C LEU A 37 -16.72 0.74 -2.15
N GLU A 38 -16.92 1.79 -1.37
CA GLU A 38 -16.36 3.12 -1.62
C GLU A 38 -14.82 3.08 -1.80
N SER A 39 -14.13 2.25 -1.03
CA SER A 39 -12.69 2.02 -1.12
C SER A 39 -12.22 1.54 -2.51
N VAL A 40 -13.00 0.67 -3.15
CA VAL A 40 -12.70 0.17 -4.50
C VAL A 40 -12.88 1.28 -5.54
N VAL A 41 -13.94 2.09 -5.42
CA VAL A 41 -14.18 3.22 -6.33
C VAL A 41 -13.07 4.25 -6.22
N VAL A 42 -12.65 4.59 -4.99
CA VAL A 42 -11.52 5.51 -4.76
C VAL A 42 -10.22 4.93 -5.33
N THR A 43 -9.98 3.62 -5.19
CA THR A 43 -8.84 2.94 -5.83
C THR A 43 -8.85 3.12 -7.35
N TRP A 44 -10.00 2.95 -8.02
CA TRP A 44 -10.12 3.16 -9.46
C TRP A 44 -9.85 4.62 -9.85
N ILE A 45 -10.35 5.57 -9.06
CA ILE A 45 -10.09 7.01 -9.29
C ILE A 45 -8.58 7.29 -9.17
N ILE A 46 -7.90 6.77 -8.15
CA ILE A 46 -6.45 6.94 -7.97
C ILE A 46 -5.70 6.36 -9.18
N MET A 47 -6.03 5.13 -9.59
CA MET A 47 -5.40 4.51 -10.75
C MET A 47 -5.62 5.31 -12.03
N ALA A 48 -6.84 5.82 -12.24
CA ALA A 48 -7.15 6.69 -13.39
C ALA A 48 -6.36 8.00 -13.35
N ILE A 49 -6.20 8.62 -12.18
CA ILE A 49 -5.40 9.85 -12.00
C ILE A 49 -3.92 9.58 -12.29
N ILE A 50 -3.35 8.48 -11.76
CA ILE A 50 -1.95 8.10 -12.01
C ILE A 50 -1.73 7.85 -13.51
N MET A 51 -2.66 7.13 -14.16
CA MET A 51 -2.56 6.83 -15.58
C MET A 51 -2.71 8.09 -16.43
N ALA A 52 -3.71 8.93 -16.18
CA ALA A 52 -3.88 10.19 -16.88
C ALA A 52 -2.70 11.14 -16.65
N GLY A 53 -2.23 11.27 -15.41
CA GLY A 53 -1.05 12.06 -15.07
C GLY A 53 0.19 11.58 -15.79
N SER A 54 0.45 10.28 -15.84
CA SER A 54 1.59 9.71 -16.56
C SER A 54 1.50 9.97 -18.06
N LEU A 55 0.31 9.83 -18.67
CA LEU A 55 0.11 10.11 -20.08
C LEU A 55 0.33 11.59 -20.41
N VAL A 56 -0.20 12.50 -19.60
CA VAL A 56 -0.03 13.96 -19.80
C VAL A 56 1.43 14.36 -19.64
N TRP A 57 2.13 13.76 -18.68
CA TRP A 57 3.55 14.10 -18.40
C TRP A 57 4.50 13.49 -19.42
N VAL A 58 4.22 12.29 -19.92
CA VAL A 58 5.01 11.65 -20.98
C VAL A 58 4.73 12.29 -22.34
N HIS A 59 3.52 12.86 -22.54
CA HIS A 59 3.17 13.54 -23.79
C HIS A 59 3.95 14.85 -23.90
N GLY A 60 5.00 14.87 -24.71
CA GLY A 60 5.84 16.05 -24.94
C GLY A 60 7.27 15.96 -24.43
N LEU A 61 7.69 14.81 -23.90
CA LEU A 61 9.10 14.57 -23.61
C LEU A 61 9.93 14.68 -24.89
N ARG A 62 11.00 15.49 -24.83
CA ARG A 62 11.88 15.75 -25.97
C ARG A 62 13.30 15.31 -25.65
N VAL A 63 13.90 14.49 -26.52
CA VAL A 63 15.27 13.98 -26.36
C VAL A 63 16.32 15.10 -26.52
N ARG A 64 16.02 16.15 -27.29
CA ARG A 64 17.01 17.17 -27.70
C ARG A 64 16.93 18.51 -26.96
N LYS A 65 15.77 18.84 -26.32
CA LYS A 65 15.59 20.05 -25.50
C LYS A 65 14.89 19.63 -24.21
N ILE A 66 15.67 19.28 -23.20
CA ILE A 66 15.16 18.86 -21.90
C ILE A 66 14.57 20.08 -21.20
N SER A 67 13.27 20.04 -20.94
CA SER A 67 12.59 21.05 -20.11
C SER A 67 12.96 20.83 -18.62
N GLY A 68 13.01 21.90 -17.82
CA GLY A 68 13.25 21.78 -16.37
C GLY A 68 12.27 20.84 -15.67
N LYS A 69 11.01 20.79 -16.13
CA LYS A 69 9.99 19.82 -15.63
C LYS A 69 10.36 18.38 -15.96
N GLN A 70 10.86 18.14 -17.17
CA GLN A 70 11.33 16.82 -17.60
C GLN A 70 12.54 16.37 -16.78
N ALA A 71 13.52 17.27 -16.56
CA ALA A 71 14.70 16.98 -15.75
C ALA A 71 14.33 16.60 -14.29
N ALA A 72 13.36 17.30 -13.69
CA ALA A 72 12.88 16.98 -12.34
C ALA A 72 12.21 15.58 -12.28
N LEU A 73 11.39 15.26 -13.28
CA LEU A 73 10.76 13.94 -13.40
C LEU A 73 11.76 12.80 -13.59
N GLU A 74 12.69 12.98 -14.54
CA GLU A 74 13.74 12.01 -14.82
C GLU A 74 14.66 11.82 -13.61
N SER A 75 14.95 12.89 -12.86
CA SER A 75 15.74 12.81 -11.63
C SER A 75 15.01 12.02 -10.54
N GLY A 76 13.72 12.28 -10.31
CA GLY A 76 12.92 11.56 -9.32
C GLY A 76 12.76 10.08 -9.68
N PHE A 77 12.43 9.79 -10.93
CA PHE A 77 12.32 8.42 -11.41
C PHE A 77 13.66 7.68 -11.35
N SER A 78 14.75 8.34 -11.78
CA SER A 78 16.10 7.76 -11.73
C SER A 78 16.57 7.50 -10.29
N PHE A 79 16.19 8.36 -9.34
CA PHE A 79 16.45 8.13 -7.92
C PHE A 79 15.78 6.85 -7.42
N LEU A 80 14.47 6.70 -7.66
CA LEU A 80 13.73 5.49 -7.27
C LEU A 80 14.26 4.25 -7.99
N TYR A 81 14.55 4.37 -9.28
CA TYR A 81 15.08 3.26 -10.07
C TYR A 81 16.44 2.77 -9.55
N ARG A 82 17.38 3.69 -9.29
CA ARG A 82 18.69 3.34 -8.71
C ARG A 82 18.57 2.75 -7.32
N PHE A 83 17.70 3.32 -6.48
CA PHE A 83 17.45 2.80 -5.15
C PHE A 83 16.98 1.32 -5.19
N PHE A 84 16.02 0.99 -6.04
CA PHE A 84 15.57 -0.40 -6.18
C PHE A 84 16.59 -1.30 -6.90
N LEU A 85 17.36 -0.74 -7.82
CA LEU A 85 18.44 -1.49 -8.48
C LEU A 85 19.54 -1.88 -7.47
N ASP A 86 19.91 -0.99 -6.57
CA ASP A 86 20.89 -1.26 -5.50
C ASP A 86 20.37 -2.34 -4.53
N LEU A 87 19.06 -2.40 -4.28
CA LEU A 87 18.44 -3.41 -3.42
C LEU A 87 18.32 -4.78 -4.10
N LEU A 88 17.81 -4.82 -5.32
CA LEU A 88 17.49 -6.07 -6.04
C LEU A 88 18.68 -6.63 -6.83
N GLY A 89 19.67 -5.79 -7.14
CA GLY A 89 20.72 -6.13 -8.09
C GLY A 89 20.24 -6.20 -9.54
N GLU A 90 21.16 -6.51 -10.47
CA GLU A 90 20.86 -6.60 -11.91
C GLU A 90 19.84 -7.70 -12.25
N GLU A 91 19.79 -8.75 -11.44
CA GLU A 91 18.89 -9.89 -11.67
C GLU A 91 17.43 -9.55 -11.40
N GLY A 92 17.17 -8.58 -10.51
CA GLY A 92 15.82 -8.17 -10.15
C GLY A 92 15.30 -6.94 -10.90
N LYS A 93 16.03 -6.41 -11.88
CA LYS A 93 15.68 -5.17 -12.59
C LYS A 93 14.31 -5.21 -13.27
N ASP A 94 13.86 -6.37 -13.73
CA ASP A 94 12.55 -6.53 -14.39
C ASP A 94 11.37 -6.24 -13.45
N TYR A 95 11.57 -6.27 -12.13
CA TYR A 95 10.54 -6.03 -11.11
C TYR A 95 10.50 -4.58 -10.63
N ILE A 96 11.52 -3.75 -10.96
CA ILE A 96 11.60 -2.34 -10.53
C ILE A 96 10.40 -1.51 -10.97
N PRO A 97 9.89 -1.60 -12.21
CA PRO A 97 8.72 -0.82 -12.63
C PRO A 97 7.48 -1.10 -11.79
N TYR A 98 7.27 -2.36 -11.40
CA TYR A 98 6.18 -2.74 -10.50
C TYR A 98 6.34 -2.08 -9.13
N LEU A 99 7.53 -2.15 -8.52
CA LEU A 99 7.81 -1.57 -7.20
C LEU A 99 7.60 -0.05 -7.20
N ILE A 100 8.06 0.65 -8.25
CA ILE A 100 7.85 2.10 -8.40
C ILE A 100 6.34 2.41 -8.53
N THR A 101 5.59 1.61 -9.28
CA THR A 101 4.15 1.81 -9.44
C THR A 101 3.43 1.64 -8.11
N VAL A 102 3.76 0.60 -7.35
CA VAL A 102 3.14 0.29 -6.06
C VAL A 102 3.47 1.35 -5.00
N VAL A 103 4.73 1.83 -4.93
CA VAL A 103 5.08 2.89 -3.97
C VAL A 103 4.32 4.18 -4.25
N ILE A 104 4.20 4.57 -5.53
CA ILE A 104 3.44 5.76 -5.93
C ILE A 104 1.96 5.58 -5.60
N TYR A 105 1.39 4.42 -5.91
CA TYR A 105 -0.01 4.11 -5.61
C TYR A 105 -0.30 4.19 -4.11
N ILE A 106 0.49 3.51 -3.26
CA ILE A 106 0.26 3.50 -1.81
C ILE A 106 0.48 4.89 -1.22
N ALA A 107 1.48 5.64 -1.68
CA ALA A 107 1.72 7.00 -1.22
C ALA A 107 0.50 7.90 -1.51
N ILE A 108 -0.03 7.87 -2.75
CA ILE A 108 -1.22 8.65 -3.12
C ILE A 108 -2.46 8.16 -2.37
N ALA A 109 -2.63 6.84 -2.22
CA ALA A 109 -3.76 6.25 -1.52
C ALA A 109 -3.81 6.66 -0.03
N ASN A 110 -2.64 6.81 0.60
CA ASN A 110 -2.56 7.28 1.98
C ASN A 110 -2.77 8.79 2.09
N MET A 111 -2.27 9.57 1.12
CA MET A 111 -2.40 11.03 1.11
C MET A 111 -3.80 11.52 0.69
N ILE A 112 -4.62 10.68 0.07
CA ILE A 112 -5.94 11.09 -0.45
C ILE A 112 -6.89 11.51 0.69
N GLY A 113 -6.60 11.09 1.92
CA GLY A 113 -7.29 11.53 3.14
C GLY A 113 -7.25 13.04 3.34
N LEU A 114 -6.16 13.71 2.92
CA LEU A 114 -6.03 15.18 2.97
C LEU A 114 -7.04 15.89 2.06
N LEU A 115 -7.50 15.24 0.99
CA LEU A 115 -8.50 15.76 0.07
C LEU A 115 -9.95 15.51 0.55
N GLY A 116 -10.11 14.90 1.74
CA GLY A 116 -11.41 14.59 2.31
C GLY A 116 -12.04 13.28 1.83
N PHE A 117 -11.33 12.49 1.03
CA PHE A 117 -11.78 11.15 0.63
C PHE A 117 -11.35 10.11 1.66
N LYS A 118 -12.13 9.06 1.81
CA LYS A 118 -11.70 7.92 2.64
C LYS A 118 -10.55 7.19 1.95
N SER A 119 -9.43 7.06 2.66
CA SER A 119 -8.27 6.32 2.14
C SER A 119 -8.65 4.85 1.86
N PRO A 120 -8.35 4.31 0.67
CA PRO A 120 -8.60 2.89 0.35
C PRO A 120 -7.88 1.93 1.28
N THR A 121 -6.75 2.33 1.86
CA THR A 121 -5.95 1.52 2.77
C THR A 121 -6.60 1.30 4.15
N LYS A 122 -7.72 2.00 4.44
CA LYS A 122 -8.61 1.69 5.59
C LYS A 122 -9.39 0.39 5.41
N ASP A 123 -9.53 -0.09 4.18
CA ASP A 123 -10.23 -1.33 3.87
C ASP A 123 -9.24 -2.50 3.87
N LEU A 124 -9.51 -3.49 4.74
CA LEU A 124 -8.71 -4.71 4.83
C LEU A 124 -8.67 -5.47 3.49
N ASN A 125 -9.75 -5.45 2.71
CA ASN A 125 -9.81 -6.14 1.42
C ASN A 125 -8.83 -5.54 0.42
N VAL A 126 -8.69 -4.21 0.39
CA VAL A 126 -7.74 -3.51 -0.48
C VAL A 126 -6.31 -3.81 -0.07
N THR A 127 -6.00 -3.71 1.22
CA THR A 127 -4.65 -3.99 1.73
C THR A 127 -4.27 -5.45 1.59
N ALA A 128 -5.21 -6.37 1.80
CA ALA A 128 -5.01 -7.80 1.56
C ALA A 128 -4.76 -8.10 0.08
N SER A 129 -5.52 -7.48 -0.82
CA SER A 129 -5.34 -7.64 -2.26
C SER A 129 -3.95 -7.18 -2.73
N LEU A 130 -3.47 -6.03 -2.22
CA LEU A 130 -2.12 -5.53 -2.49
C LEU A 130 -1.04 -6.48 -1.97
N ALA A 131 -1.20 -6.99 -0.75
CA ALA A 131 -0.26 -7.93 -0.16
C ALA A 131 -0.22 -9.25 -0.93
N VAL A 132 -1.38 -9.81 -1.28
CA VAL A 132 -1.46 -11.03 -2.08
C VAL A 132 -0.86 -10.84 -3.46
N MET A 133 -1.17 -9.73 -4.15
CA MET A 133 -0.58 -9.42 -5.46
C MET A 133 0.96 -9.35 -5.38
N SER A 134 1.50 -8.70 -4.34
CA SER A 134 2.94 -8.59 -4.13
C SER A 134 3.59 -9.96 -3.89
N ILE A 135 2.99 -10.81 -3.06
CA ILE A 135 3.53 -12.16 -2.79
C ILE A 135 3.42 -13.07 -4.03
N VAL A 136 2.32 -13.01 -4.77
CA VAL A 136 2.21 -13.75 -6.05
C VAL A 136 3.34 -13.36 -7.01
N LEU A 137 3.72 -12.08 -7.05
CA LEU A 137 4.85 -11.62 -7.84
C LEU A 137 6.19 -12.17 -7.30
N VAL A 138 6.38 -12.18 -5.99
CA VAL A 138 7.58 -12.73 -5.33
C VAL A 138 7.74 -14.21 -5.69
N GLU A 139 6.68 -14.99 -5.54
CA GLU A 139 6.70 -16.43 -5.85
C GLU A 139 6.89 -16.68 -7.37
N ALA A 140 6.25 -15.86 -8.21
CA ALA A 140 6.45 -15.93 -9.65
C ALA A 140 7.92 -15.61 -10.04
N ALA A 141 8.56 -14.66 -9.35
CA ALA A 141 9.97 -14.34 -9.56
C ALA A 141 10.88 -15.53 -9.18
N GLY A 142 10.63 -16.17 -8.05
CA GLY A 142 11.34 -17.38 -7.60
C GLY A 142 11.18 -18.54 -8.59
N ILE A 143 9.94 -18.80 -9.05
CA ILE A 143 9.65 -19.85 -10.05
C ILE A 143 10.34 -19.54 -11.39
N ARG A 144 10.32 -18.27 -11.82
CA ARG A 144 10.96 -17.87 -13.08
C ARG A 144 12.48 -18.07 -13.06
N LYS A 145 13.12 -17.82 -11.92
CA LYS A 145 14.58 -17.93 -11.75
C LYS A 145 15.04 -19.37 -11.52
N LYS A 146 14.43 -20.06 -10.55
CA LYS A 146 14.86 -21.40 -10.08
C LYS A 146 14.15 -22.56 -10.84
N GLY A 147 13.07 -22.25 -11.56
CA GLY A 147 12.15 -23.23 -12.11
C GLY A 147 11.28 -23.89 -11.04
N VAL A 148 10.17 -24.51 -11.44
CA VAL A 148 9.19 -25.11 -10.50
C VAL A 148 9.84 -26.15 -9.57
N LYS A 149 10.73 -27.00 -10.08
CA LYS A 149 11.42 -28.01 -9.27
C LYS A 149 12.40 -27.39 -8.27
N GLY A 150 13.15 -26.35 -8.69
CA GLY A 150 14.06 -25.60 -7.82
C GLY A 150 13.31 -24.85 -6.74
N TRP A 151 12.20 -24.24 -7.09
CA TRP A 151 11.33 -23.52 -6.15
C TRP A 151 10.75 -24.47 -5.07
N ILE A 152 10.25 -25.65 -5.42
CA ILE A 152 9.80 -26.64 -4.44
C ILE A 152 10.95 -27.10 -3.55
N ARG A 153 12.15 -27.29 -4.12
CA ARG A 153 13.33 -27.72 -3.36
C ARG A 153 13.82 -26.63 -2.41
N SER A 154 13.68 -25.37 -2.74
CA SER A 154 14.10 -24.25 -1.87
C SER A 154 13.36 -24.22 -0.54
N PHE A 155 12.15 -24.76 -0.44
CA PHE A 155 11.46 -24.92 0.84
C PHE A 155 12.15 -25.90 1.80
N ALA A 156 12.91 -26.87 1.26
CA ALA A 156 13.64 -27.87 2.06
C ALA A 156 15.11 -27.48 2.33
N GLU A 157 15.58 -26.36 1.81
CA GLU A 157 16.94 -25.86 2.02
C GLU A 157 16.96 -24.92 3.25
N PRO A 158 18.07 -24.87 4.05
CA PRO A 158 19.28 -25.72 3.95
C PRO A 158 19.09 -27.12 4.55
N ILE A 159 18.08 -27.37 5.37
CA ILE A 159 17.83 -28.66 6.03
C ILE A 159 16.35 -28.99 5.91
N PRO A 160 15.96 -30.20 5.51
CA PRO A 160 14.56 -30.59 5.29
C PRO A 160 13.63 -30.41 6.51
N ILE A 161 14.20 -30.39 7.72
CA ILE A 161 13.44 -30.19 8.98
C ILE A 161 12.86 -28.76 9.08
N ILE A 162 13.41 -27.80 8.30
CA ILE A 162 12.96 -26.39 8.28
C ILE A 162 11.81 -26.20 7.27
N ALA A 163 11.56 -27.15 6.38
CA ALA A 163 10.53 -27.05 5.35
C ALA A 163 9.15 -26.59 5.87
N PRO A 164 8.63 -27.08 7.02
CA PRO A 164 7.36 -26.60 7.54
C PRO A 164 7.36 -25.10 7.88
N ILE A 165 8.51 -24.57 8.34
CA ILE A 165 8.66 -23.15 8.68
C ILE A 165 8.68 -22.31 7.41
N ASN A 166 9.41 -22.70 6.38
CA ASN A 166 9.46 -22.01 5.10
C ASN A 166 8.08 -22.00 4.39
N VAL A 167 7.33 -23.09 4.50
CA VAL A 167 5.93 -23.12 4.00
C VAL A 167 5.04 -22.18 4.81
N LEU A 168 5.24 -22.09 6.13
CA LEU A 168 4.48 -21.18 6.98
C LEU A 168 4.79 -19.70 6.63
N GLU A 169 6.03 -19.38 6.30
CA GLU A 169 6.44 -18.04 5.87
C GLU A 169 5.69 -17.58 4.62
N LEU A 170 5.37 -18.47 3.69
CA LEU A 170 4.58 -18.16 2.50
C LEU A 170 3.22 -17.51 2.85
N PHE A 171 2.63 -17.89 3.98
CA PHE A 171 1.38 -17.31 4.49
C PHE A 171 1.59 -16.12 5.41
N ILE A 172 2.66 -16.14 6.21
CA ILE A 172 2.98 -15.05 7.16
C ILE A 172 3.41 -13.79 6.42
N ARG A 173 4.17 -13.90 5.33
CA ARG A 173 4.66 -12.73 4.55
C ARG A 173 3.51 -11.84 4.06
N PRO A 174 2.49 -12.34 3.33
CA PRO A 174 1.37 -11.51 2.90
C PRO A 174 0.54 -10.99 4.07
N LEU A 175 0.34 -11.81 5.10
CA LEU A 175 -0.38 -11.40 6.31
C LEU A 175 0.32 -10.23 7.01
N SER A 176 1.63 -10.31 7.17
CA SER A 176 2.44 -9.25 7.78
C SER A 176 2.40 -7.94 6.97
N LEU A 177 2.51 -8.02 5.63
CA LEU A 177 2.40 -6.85 4.75
C LEU A 177 1.01 -6.20 4.83
N CYS A 178 -0.05 -7.02 4.77
CA CYS A 178 -1.43 -6.57 4.87
C CYS A 178 -1.71 -5.89 6.24
N MET A 179 -1.39 -6.58 7.34
CA MET A 179 -1.65 -6.08 8.69
C MET A 179 -0.84 -4.83 9.04
N ARG A 180 0.35 -4.69 8.48
CA ARG A 180 1.17 -3.49 8.66
C ARG A 180 0.53 -2.28 7.99
N LEU A 181 0.11 -2.42 6.72
CA LEU A 181 -0.52 -1.33 5.98
C LEU A 181 -1.86 -0.94 6.61
N PHE A 182 -2.71 -1.92 6.87
CA PHE A 182 -4.02 -1.73 7.51
C PHE A 182 -3.90 -1.20 8.94
N GLY A 183 -3.03 -1.79 9.76
CA GLY A 183 -2.87 -1.45 11.17
C GLY A 183 -2.39 -0.03 11.41
N ASN A 184 -1.47 0.48 10.60
CA ASN A 184 -1.01 1.87 10.70
C ASN A 184 -2.14 2.84 10.40
N VAL A 185 -2.89 2.61 9.32
CA VAL A 185 -4.01 3.48 8.95
C VAL A 185 -5.13 3.42 9.99
N LEU A 186 -5.44 2.22 10.50
CA LEU A 186 -6.40 2.04 11.59
C LEU A 186 -5.96 2.78 12.86
N GLY A 187 -4.68 2.65 13.23
CA GLY A 187 -4.09 3.35 14.37
C GLY A 187 -4.20 4.87 14.23
N ALA A 188 -3.88 5.40 13.06
CA ALA A 188 -4.00 6.83 12.76
C ALA A 188 -5.45 7.32 12.91
N VAL A 189 -6.43 6.58 12.40
CA VAL A 189 -7.86 6.91 12.52
C VAL A 189 -8.29 6.98 13.98
N VAL A 190 -7.93 5.95 14.79
CA VAL A 190 -8.29 5.89 16.21
C VAL A 190 -7.64 7.04 16.98
N VAL A 191 -6.34 7.30 16.78
CA VAL A 191 -5.62 8.39 17.43
C VAL A 191 -6.21 9.74 17.05
N MET A 192 -6.51 9.96 15.76
CA MET A 192 -7.14 11.19 15.29
C MET A 192 -8.52 11.43 15.89
N ALA A 193 -9.34 10.38 16.01
CA ALA A 193 -10.65 10.49 16.66
C ALA A 193 -10.53 10.89 18.14
N LEU A 194 -9.55 10.31 18.86
CA LEU A 194 -9.28 10.68 20.25
C LEU A 194 -8.78 12.13 20.37
N ILE A 195 -7.89 12.59 19.47
CA ILE A 195 -7.39 13.96 19.47
C ILE A 195 -8.52 14.95 19.18
N LYS A 196 -9.36 14.68 18.18
CA LYS A 196 -10.55 15.48 17.87
C LYS A 196 -11.53 15.57 19.04
N TYR A 197 -11.64 14.47 19.80
CA TYR A 197 -12.49 14.42 20.99
C TYR A 197 -11.95 15.26 22.16
N LEU A 198 -10.62 15.22 22.39
CA LEU A 198 -10.00 15.93 23.52
C LEU A 198 -9.78 17.43 23.21
N LEU A 199 -9.32 17.76 22.02
CA LEU A 199 -8.86 19.09 21.61
C LEU A 199 -9.36 19.43 20.18
N PRO A 200 -10.63 19.81 20.00
CA PRO A 200 -11.27 19.85 18.69
C PRO A 200 -10.84 21.02 17.78
N LEU A 201 -10.14 22.05 18.28
CA LEU A 201 -10.04 23.29 17.52
C LEU A 201 -8.78 23.43 16.63
N VAL A 202 -7.58 23.22 17.16
CA VAL A 202 -6.31 23.53 16.43
C VAL A 202 -5.37 22.32 16.37
N VAL A 203 -5.40 21.47 17.38
CA VAL A 203 -4.48 20.35 17.56
C VAL A 203 -4.65 19.26 16.49
N PRO A 204 -5.85 18.92 15.98
CA PRO A 204 -6.00 17.91 14.95
C PRO A 204 -5.27 18.21 13.63
N LEU A 205 -5.10 19.50 13.28
CA LEU A 205 -4.54 19.89 11.98
C LEU A 205 -3.08 19.45 11.76
N PRO A 206 -2.13 19.75 12.68
CA PRO A 206 -0.75 19.28 12.54
C PRO A 206 -0.63 17.75 12.64
N PHE A 207 -1.48 17.10 13.46
CA PHE A 207 -1.48 15.65 13.57
C PHE A 207 -2.03 14.96 12.31
N SER A 208 -3.06 15.52 11.66
CA SER A 208 -3.53 15.05 10.36
C SER A 208 -2.42 15.13 9.32
N GLY A 209 -1.73 16.27 9.23
CA GLY A 209 -0.57 16.40 8.34
C GLY A 209 0.52 15.36 8.62
N TYR A 210 0.79 15.07 9.90
CA TYR A 210 1.76 14.04 10.26
C TYR A 210 1.31 12.63 9.84
N PHE A 211 0.10 12.21 10.18
CA PHE A 211 -0.38 10.86 9.88
C PHE A 211 -0.64 10.65 8.39
N ASP A 212 -1.23 11.64 7.71
CA ASP A 212 -1.61 11.47 6.30
C ASP A 212 -0.41 11.62 5.36
N ILE A 213 0.57 12.49 5.66
CA ILE A 213 1.74 12.71 4.79
C ILE A 213 2.92 11.86 5.23
N PHE A 214 3.41 12.07 6.45
CA PHE A 214 4.68 11.48 6.89
C PHE A 214 4.55 9.97 7.10
N ASP A 215 3.57 9.54 7.88
CA ASP A 215 3.32 8.11 8.13
C ASP A 215 2.88 7.42 6.84
N GLY A 216 2.02 8.06 6.03
CA GLY A 216 1.59 7.54 4.74
C GLY A 216 2.72 7.27 3.75
N VAL A 217 3.71 8.18 3.67
CA VAL A 217 4.89 8.01 2.80
C VAL A 217 5.84 6.95 3.35
N ILE A 218 6.10 6.95 4.66
CA ILE A 218 6.92 5.91 5.30
C ILE A 218 6.30 4.53 5.07
N GLN A 219 5.00 4.41 5.21
CA GLN A 219 4.31 3.14 5.04
C GLN A 219 4.40 2.62 3.59
N ALA A 220 4.27 3.51 2.59
CA ALA A 220 4.48 3.16 1.19
C ALA A 220 5.90 2.65 0.95
N TYR A 221 6.89 3.35 1.50
CA TYR A 221 8.30 2.96 1.43
C TYR A 221 8.54 1.59 2.07
N VAL A 222 8.11 1.38 3.31
CA VAL A 222 8.33 0.14 4.06
C VAL A 222 7.68 -1.06 3.36
N PHE A 223 6.45 -0.90 2.85
CA PHE A 223 5.76 -1.96 2.13
C PHE A 223 6.57 -2.43 0.91
N VAL A 224 7.02 -1.49 0.08
CA VAL A 224 7.73 -1.81 -1.16
C VAL A 224 9.17 -2.26 -0.89
N PHE A 225 9.81 -1.69 0.14
CA PHE A 225 11.14 -2.13 0.59
C PHE A 225 11.13 -3.60 1.00
N LEU A 226 10.16 -4.03 1.82
CA LEU A 226 10.03 -5.43 2.22
C LEU A 226 9.67 -6.32 1.03
N THR A 227 8.79 -5.88 0.14
CA THR A 227 8.48 -6.61 -1.09
C THR A 227 9.73 -6.81 -1.93
N SER A 228 10.60 -5.79 -2.05
CA SER A 228 11.87 -5.89 -2.77
C SER A 228 12.84 -6.87 -2.13
N LEU A 229 12.92 -6.91 -0.79
CA LEU A 229 13.73 -7.90 -0.07
C LEU A 229 13.22 -9.32 -0.30
N TYR A 230 11.90 -9.53 -0.29
CA TYR A 230 11.33 -10.86 -0.58
C TYR A 230 11.57 -11.29 -2.04
N ILE A 231 11.50 -10.36 -3.01
CA ILE A 231 11.86 -10.67 -4.39
C ILE A 231 13.34 -11.07 -4.47
N LYS A 232 14.23 -10.32 -3.83
CA LYS A 232 15.66 -10.61 -3.81
C LYS A 232 15.93 -12.01 -3.26
N GLU A 233 15.37 -12.33 -2.09
CA GLU A 233 15.48 -13.65 -1.46
C GLU A 233 14.94 -14.78 -2.36
N ALA A 234 13.84 -14.53 -3.08
CA ALA A 234 13.26 -15.53 -3.97
C ALA A 234 14.12 -15.83 -5.20
N ILE A 235 14.86 -14.81 -5.72
CA ILE A 235 15.71 -14.94 -6.90
C ILE A 235 17.15 -15.40 -6.59
N GLU A 236 17.65 -15.16 -5.38
CA GLU A 236 18.92 -15.72 -4.87
C GLU A 236 18.77 -17.20 -4.54
#